data_7c14e3ade7da951f0b226fbea5bda6e1
#
_entry.id   7c14e3ade7da951f0b226fbea5bda6e1
#
_cell.length_a   1.000
_cell.length_b   1.000
_cell.length_c   1.000
_cell.angle_alpha   90.00
_cell.angle_beta   90.00
_cell.angle_gamma   90.00
#
_symmetry.space_group_name_H-M   'P 1'
#
loop_
_entity.id
_entity.type
_entity.pdbx_description
1 polymer ?
#
loop_
_entity_poly.entity_id
_entity_poly.type
_entity_poly.pdbx_seq_one_letter_code
_entity_poly.pdbx_strand_id
1 'polypeptide(L)'
;DTGACSRREADRLIAEGRVQVNGIRARVGAEVGEEDKVLVDGEPLRVRAAAPGKRKHVYIALNKPVGITSTTEAHVKDNIVEFIGHQERIFPIGRLDKDSEGLILLTSNGDIVNEILRAENKLEKEYLVAINHPVTDEFLRGMARGVPIHGQTTLPCKTGKLGRFGFRIVLTQGLNRQIRLMAAH
;
A
#
# COMPACT_ATOMS: atom_id res chain seq x y z
N ASP A 1 -3.39 9.66 15.38
CA ASP A 1 -3.44 10.12 13.98
C ASP A 1 -4.48 11.22 13.84
N THR A 2 -4.04 12.50 13.81
CA THR A 2 -4.94 13.67 13.84
C THR A 2 -5.62 13.94 12.49
N GLY A 3 -5.13 13.34 11.42
CA GLY A 3 -5.56 13.61 10.06
C GLY A 3 -5.17 15.00 9.51
N ALA A 4 -4.34 15.75 10.23
CA ALA A 4 -3.95 17.11 9.86
C ALA A 4 -3.07 17.16 8.59
N CYS A 5 -2.17 16.17 8.42
CA CYS A 5 -1.29 16.07 7.26
C CYS A 5 -0.89 14.60 7.00
N SER A 6 -0.18 14.33 5.90
CA SER A 6 0.42 13.01 5.67
C SER A 6 1.64 12.79 6.57
N ARG A 7 2.06 11.52 6.79
CA ARG A 7 3.29 11.20 7.54
C ARG A 7 4.51 11.89 6.94
N ARG A 8 4.70 11.84 5.62
CA ARG A 8 5.80 12.51 4.92
C ARG A 8 5.79 14.03 5.12
N GLU A 9 4.61 14.63 5.10
CA GLU A 9 4.45 16.06 5.36
C GLU A 9 4.78 16.40 6.82
N ALA A 10 4.35 15.58 7.78
CA ALA A 10 4.73 15.71 9.17
C ALA A 10 6.26 15.62 9.36
N ASP A 11 6.90 14.62 8.76
CA ASP A 11 8.37 14.46 8.80
C ASP A 11 9.08 15.69 8.22
N ARG A 12 8.56 16.25 7.12
CA ARG A 12 9.10 17.48 6.53
C ARG A 12 8.97 18.67 7.47
N LEU A 13 7.79 18.92 8.04
CA LEU A 13 7.56 20.00 9.00
C LEU A 13 8.45 19.88 10.23
N ILE A 14 8.65 18.65 10.73
CA ILE A 14 9.55 18.37 11.85
C ILE A 14 11.01 18.66 11.46
N ALA A 15 11.46 18.22 10.30
CA ALA A 15 12.83 18.48 9.81
C ALA A 15 13.09 19.99 9.63
N GLU A 16 12.13 20.74 9.14
CA GLU A 16 12.17 22.21 9.02
C GLU A 16 12.13 22.91 10.40
N GLY A 17 11.84 22.17 11.49
CA GLY A 17 11.78 22.70 12.84
C GLY A 17 10.53 23.50 13.16
N ARG A 18 9.48 23.31 12.39
CA ARG A 18 8.18 23.99 12.52
C ARG A 18 7.26 23.31 13.55
N VAL A 19 7.66 22.16 14.09
CA VAL A 19 6.86 21.40 15.06
C VAL A 19 7.51 21.46 16.43
N GLN A 20 6.72 21.75 17.45
CA GLN A 20 7.12 21.72 18.86
C GLN A 20 6.17 20.80 19.64
N VAL A 21 6.73 20.06 20.59
CA VAL A 21 5.99 19.25 21.56
C VAL A 21 6.35 19.76 22.95
N ASN A 22 5.35 20.22 23.71
CA ASN A 22 5.53 20.80 25.03
C ASN A 22 6.57 21.95 25.07
N GLY A 23 6.62 22.76 24.01
CA GLY A 23 7.56 23.89 23.88
C GLY A 23 8.97 23.48 23.42
N ILE A 24 9.24 22.20 23.19
CA ILE A 24 10.53 21.69 22.69
C ILE A 24 10.41 21.33 21.22
N ARG A 25 11.41 21.69 20.40
CA ARG A 25 11.47 21.33 18.99
C ARG A 25 11.42 19.81 18.82
N ALA A 26 10.44 19.33 18.05
CA ALA A 26 10.26 17.91 17.80
C ALA A 26 11.38 17.34 16.91
N ARG A 27 11.64 16.03 17.04
CA ARG A 27 12.53 15.25 16.17
C ARG A 27 11.73 14.20 15.44
N VAL A 28 12.15 13.86 14.22
CA VAL A 28 11.53 12.76 13.46
C VAL A 28 11.61 11.47 14.27
N GLY A 29 10.49 10.77 14.41
CA GLY A 29 10.39 9.55 15.22
C GLY A 29 10.10 9.80 16.71
N ALA A 30 9.89 11.05 17.15
CA ALA A 30 9.42 11.31 18.51
C ALA A 30 8.00 10.76 18.72
N GLU A 31 7.80 10.09 19.83
CA GLU A 31 6.48 9.65 20.29
C GLU A 31 5.77 10.80 21.01
N VAL A 32 4.48 10.95 20.76
CA VAL A 32 3.63 12.00 21.31
C VAL A 32 2.43 11.35 21.98
N GLY A 33 2.21 11.62 23.27
CA GLY A 33 1.07 11.15 24.03
C GLY A 33 -0.18 12.01 23.85
N GLU A 34 -1.30 11.57 24.43
CA GLU A 34 -2.59 12.30 24.34
C GLU A 34 -2.57 13.63 25.09
N GLU A 35 -1.76 13.75 26.13
CA GLU A 35 -1.63 14.95 26.97
C GLU A 35 -0.62 15.98 26.43
N ASP A 36 0.14 15.61 25.40
CA ASP A 36 1.19 16.47 24.86
C ASP A 36 0.61 17.61 24.00
N LYS A 37 1.12 18.81 24.23
CA LYS A 37 0.78 20.00 23.44
C LYS A 37 1.65 20.07 22.19
N VAL A 38 1.07 19.85 21.04
CA VAL A 38 1.76 19.96 19.74
C VAL A 38 1.43 21.30 19.11
N LEU A 39 2.48 22.04 18.75
CA LEU A 39 2.37 23.30 17.97
C LEU A 39 2.99 23.09 16.60
N VAL A 40 2.36 23.65 15.57
CA VAL A 40 2.90 23.77 14.22
C VAL A 40 2.93 25.25 13.86
N ASP A 41 4.10 25.76 13.54
CA ASP A 41 4.34 27.20 13.32
C ASP A 41 3.86 28.12 14.48
N GLY A 42 3.95 27.62 15.72
CA GLY A 42 3.49 28.30 16.91
C GLY A 42 1.99 28.19 17.21
N GLU A 43 1.22 27.63 16.27
CA GLU A 43 -0.22 27.43 16.45
C GLU A 43 -0.52 26.01 16.98
N PRO A 44 -1.45 25.87 17.94
CA PRO A 44 -1.84 24.57 18.44
C PRO A 44 -2.38 23.67 17.32
N LEU A 45 -1.83 22.47 17.22
CA LEU A 45 -2.37 21.47 16.32
C LEU A 45 -3.80 21.15 16.74
N ARG A 46 -4.77 21.61 15.97
CA ARG A 46 -6.18 21.28 16.20
C ARG A 46 -6.39 19.80 15.90
N VAL A 47 -6.26 18.96 16.92
CA VAL A 47 -6.76 17.61 16.85
C VAL A 47 -8.27 17.75 16.69
N ARG A 48 -8.83 17.33 15.56
CA ARG A 48 -10.28 17.11 15.52
C ARG A 48 -10.58 16.12 16.63
N ALA A 49 -11.10 16.62 17.73
CA ALA A 49 -11.54 15.79 18.84
C ALA A 49 -12.38 14.67 18.21
N ALA A 50 -11.93 13.44 18.39
CA ALA A 50 -12.77 12.32 18.02
C ALA A 50 -14.03 12.48 18.87
N ALA A 51 -15.17 12.71 18.22
CA ALA A 51 -16.43 12.67 18.92
C ALA A 51 -16.43 11.37 19.76
N PRO A 52 -16.89 11.41 21.02
CA PRO A 52 -16.93 10.22 21.86
C PRO A 52 -17.90 9.21 21.25
N GLY A 53 -17.34 8.33 20.45
CA GLY A 53 -18.01 7.28 19.68
C GLY A 53 -16.96 6.68 18.75
N LYS A 54 -16.85 5.35 18.74
CA LYS A 54 -15.92 4.63 17.86
C LYS A 54 -16.08 5.18 16.44
N ARG A 55 -15.05 5.84 15.90
CA ARG A 55 -15.03 6.23 14.48
C ARG A 55 -15.30 4.97 13.67
N LYS A 56 -16.42 4.97 12.94
CA LYS A 56 -16.68 3.90 11.98
C LYS A 56 -15.66 4.05 10.86
N HIS A 57 -14.68 3.18 10.84
CA HIS A 57 -13.72 3.14 9.74
C HIS A 57 -14.40 2.67 8.47
N VAL A 58 -13.99 3.26 7.36
CA VAL A 58 -14.43 2.85 6.03
C VAL A 58 -13.53 1.73 5.54
N TYR A 59 -14.13 0.70 4.96
CA TYR A 59 -13.46 -0.40 4.28
C TYR A 59 -14.13 -0.61 2.93
N ILE A 60 -13.36 -0.55 1.86
CA ILE A 60 -13.85 -0.67 0.49
C ILE A 60 -13.10 -1.80 -0.19
N ALA A 61 -13.82 -2.75 -0.78
CA ALA A 61 -13.29 -3.73 -1.70
C ALA A 61 -13.59 -3.23 -3.12
N LEU A 62 -12.55 -2.92 -3.88
CA LEU A 62 -12.64 -2.43 -5.24
C LEU A 62 -12.10 -3.47 -6.21
N ASN A 63 -12.86 -3.80 -7.26
CA ASN A 63 -12.30 -4.39 -8.46
C ASN A 63 -11.65 -3.26 -9.27
N LYS A 64 -10.35 -3.01 -9.06
CA LYS A 64 -9.62 -1.93 -9.71
C LYS A 64 -9.56 -2.19 -11.21
N PRO A 65 -10.02 -1.28 -12.07
CA PRO A 65 -9.86 -1.42 -13.51
C PRO A 65 -8.42 -1.10 -13.95
N VAL A 66 -8.06 -1.52 -15.16
CA VAL A 66 -6.84 -1.07 -15.86
C VAL A 66 -6.88 0.45 -16.04
N GLY A 67 -5.73 1.11 -15.99
CA GLY A 67 -5.61 2.55 -16.19
C GLY A 67 -5.61 3.37 -14.90
N ILE A 68 -6.02 2.79 -13.76
CA ILE A 68 -6.05 3.49 -12.46
C ILE A 68 -4.76 3.22 -11.68
N THR A 69 -4.13 4.29 -11.18
CA THR A 69 -2.90 4.22 -10.38
C THR A 69 -3.22 4.10 -8.89
N SER A 70 -2.65 3.09 -8.21
CA SER A 70 -2.84 2.86 -6.78
C SER A 70 -2.00 3.82 -5.93
N THR A 71 -2.36 5.12 -5.94
CA THR A 71 -1.71 6.19 -5.19
C THR A 71 -2.72 7.13 -4.55
N THR A 72 -2.30 7.84 -3.50
CA THR A 72 -3.06 8.92 -2.85
C THR A 72 -2.59 10.31 -3.26
N GLU A 73 -1.64 10.40 -4.20
CA GLU A 73 -1.05 11.66 -4.66
C GLU A 73 -2.01 12.39 -5.61
N ALA A 74 -2.54 13.53 -5.18
CA ALA A 74 -3.56 14.28 -5.92
C ALA A 74 -3.08 14.80 -7.29
N HIS A 75 -1.76 15.01 -7.47
CA HIS A 75 -1.21 15.44 -8.75
C HIS A 75 -1.11 14.32 -9.80
N VAL A 76 -1.28 13.07 -9.38
CA VAL A 76 -1.29 11.93 -10.31
C VAL A 76 -2.70 11.78 -10.86
N LYS A 77 -2.86 11.99 -12.15
CA LYS A 77 -4.13 11.74 -12.84
C LYS A 77 -4.52 10.26 -12.77
N ASP A 78 -5.82 9.98 -12.76
CA ASP A 78 -6.38 8.64 -12.67
C ASP A 78 -5.90 7.90 -11.40
N ASN A 79 -5.74 8.62 -10.28
CA ASN A 79 -5.42 8.01 -9.00
C ASN A 79 -6.67 7.32 -8.40
N ILE A 80 -6.43 6.28 -7.62
CA ILE A 80 -7.50 5.41 -7.08
C ILE A 80 -8.43 6.14 -6.10
N VAL A 81 -7.93 7.15 -5.39
CA VAL A 81 -8.75 7.90 -4.42
C VAL A 81 -9.76 8.78 -5.14
N GLU A 82 -9.30 9.49 -6.19
CA GLU A 82 -10.16 10.31 -7.03
C GLU A 82 -11.17 9.46 -7.82
N PHE A 83 -10.72 8.30 -8.32
CA PHE A 83 -11.59 7.34 -8.99
C PHE A 83 -12.77 6.88 -8.13
N ILE A 84 -12.56 6.65 -6.83
CA ILE A 84 -13.63 6.25 -5.89
C ILE A 84 -14.48 7.45 -5.47
N GLY A 85 -13.88 8.64 -5.29
CA GLY A 85 -14.60 9.86 -4.90
C GLY A 85 -15.25 9.79 -3.51
N HIS A 86 -14.66 9.05 -2.55
CA HIS A 86 -15.23 8.90 -1.21
C HIS A 86 -15.02 10.17 -0.37
N GLN A 87 -16.02 10.54 0.46
CA GLN A 87 -15.97 11.76 1.29
C GLN A 87 -14.91 11.67 2.42
N GLU A 88 -14.73 10.47 2.99
CA GLU A 88 -13.69 10.23 3.98
C GLU A 88 -12.33 10.05 3.29
N ARG A 89 -11.27 10.48 3.96
CA ARG A 89 -9.90 10.21 3.50
C ARG A 89 -9.63 8.70 3.55
N ILE A 90 -9.52 8.10 2.38
CA ILE A 90 -9.20 6.68 2.21
C ILE A 90 -7.84 6.52 1.53
N PHE A 91 -7.25 5.34 1.70
CA PHE A 91 -6.00 4.96 1.03
C PHE A 91 -5.98 3.45 0.76
N PRO A 92 -5.27 3.02 -0.30
CA PRO A 92 -5.22 1.61 -0.67
C PRO A 92 -4.35 0.80 0.30
N ILE A 93 -4.77 -0.42 0.56
CA ILE A 93 -4.00 -1.45 1.28
C ILE A 93 -3.20 -2.23 0.24
N GLY A 94 -1.94 -1.85 0.07
CA GLY A 94 -1.08 -2.36 -1.00
C GLY A 94 -1.30 -1.65 -2.33
N ARG A 95 -0.77 -2.26 -3.39
CA ARG A 95 -0.78 -1.65 -4.72
C ARG A 95 -0.94 -2.70 -5.80
N LEU A 96 -1.75 -2.39 -6.80
CA LEU A 96 -1.74 -3.02 -8.12
C LEU A 96 -1.14 -2.03 -9.11
N ASP A 97 -0.38 -2.52 -10.09
CA ASP A 97 0.14 -1.71 -11.18
C ASP A 97 -1.00 -1.01 -11.95
N LYS A 98 -0.69 0.09 -12.64
CA LYS A 98 -1.66 0.82 -13.48
C LYS A 98 -2.35 -0.09 -14.49
N ASP A 99 -1.55 -0.98 -15.11
CA ASP A 99 -1.99 -1.92 -16.15
C ASP A 99 -2.55 -3.25 -15.60
N SER A 100 -2.67 -3.38 -14.27
CA SER A 100 -3.26 -4.56 -13.62
C SER A 100 -4.68 -4.24 -13.18
N GLU A 101 -5.55 -5.24 -13.20
CA GLU A 101 -6.91 -5.18 -12.69
C GLU A 101 -7.12 -6.17 -11.56
N GLY A 102 -8.19 -6.02 -10.79
CA GLY A 102 -8.58 -6.96 -9.76
C GLY A 102 -8.77 -6.36 -8.38
N LEU A 103 -8.88 -7.23 -7.38
CA LEU A 103 -9.20 -6.84 -6.02
C LEU A 103 -8.10 -6.00 -5.37
N ILE A 104 -8.48 -4.83 -4.90
CA ILE A 104 -7.70 -3.98 -4.00
C ILE A 104 -8.60 -3.49 -2.87
N LEU A 105 -8.07 -3.47 -1.66
CA LEU A 105 -8.77 -2.95 -0.49
C LEU A 105 -8.36 -1.51 -0.24
N LEU A 106 -9.31 -0.67 0.19
CA LEU A 106 -9.02 0.69 0.66
C LEU A 106 -9.69 0.89 2.02
N THR A 107 -9.10 1.77 2.82
CA THR A 107 -9.62 2.05 4.17
C THR A 107 -9.30 3.47 4.62
N SER A 108 -10.03 3.95 5.61
CA SER A 108 -9.69 5.14 6.40
C SER A 108 -8.90 4.77 7.68
N ASN A 109 -8.70 3.47 7.96
CA ASN A 109 -7.97 2.97 9.13
C ASN A 109 -6.50 2.69 8.80
N GLY A 110 -5.57 3.52 9.32
CA GLY A 110 -4.12 3.36 9.08
C GLY A 110 -3.51 2.14 9.75
N ASP A 111 -4.07 1.68 10.85
CA ASP A 111 -3.47 0.62 11.68
C ASP A 111 -3.56 -0.74 10.98
N ILE A 112 -4.72 -1.04 10.39
CA ILE A 112 -4.94 -2.30 9.66
C ILE A 112 -4.01 -2.47 8.45
N VAL A 113 -3.52 -1.37 7.86
CA VAL A 113 -2.62 -1.44 6.71
C VAL A 113 -1.32 -2.14 7.07
N ASN A 114 -0.75 -1.78 8.21
CA ASN A 114 0.49 -2.40 8.69
C ASN A 114 0.25 -3.88 9.02
N GLU A 115 -0.89 -4.21 9.61
CA GLU A 115 -1.27 -5.58 9.94
C GLU A 115 -1.39 -6.44 8.68
N ILE A 116 -2.02 -5.93 7.62
CA ILE A 116 -2.21 -6.66 6.36
C ILE A 116 -0.94 -6.73 5.52
N LEU A 117 -0.14 -5.63 5.46
CA LEU A 117 0.98 -5.54 4.53
C LEU A 117 2.32 -6.03 5.07
N ARG A 118 2.46 -6.24 6.39
CA ARG A 118 3.71 -6.74 6.95
C ARG A 118 4.04 -8.13 6.37
N ALA A 119 5.27 -8.28 5.86
CA ALA A 119 5.76 -9.54 5.30
C ALA A 119 5.70 -10.71 6.30
N GLU A 120 5.76 -10.40 7.59
CA GLU A 120 5.66 -11.36 8.69
C GLU A 120 4.32 -12.11 8.68
N ASN A 121 3.24 -11.45 8.26
CA ASN A 121 1.90 -12.05 8.22
C ASN A 121 1.69 -12.98 7.01
N LYS A 122 2.62 -13.00 6.06
CA LYS A 122 2.66 -13.92 4.89
C LYS A 122 1.32 -14.08 4.19
N LEU A 123 0.50 -13.01 4.10
CA LEU A 123 -0.79 -13.09 3.45
C LEU A 123 -0.62 -13.43 1.96
N GLU A 124 -1.24 -14.50 1.57
CA GLU A 124 -1.23 -14.97 0.19
C GLU A 124 -2.03 -14.03 -0.72
N LYS A 125 -1.44 -13.70 -1.86
CA LYS A 125 -2.07 -12.94 -2.95
C LYS A 125 -2.07 -13.80 -4.19
N GLU A 126 -3.25 -14.12 -4.68
CA GLU A 126 -3.44 -14.92 -5.87
C GLU A 126 -3.63 -14.05 -7.11
N TYR A 127 -2.95 -14.44 -8.19
CA TYR A 127 -3.03 -13.77 -9.48
C TYR A 127 -3.29 -14.78 -10.59
N LEU A 128 -4.15 -14.39 -11.54
CA LEU A 128 -4.34 -15.05 -12.81
C LEU A 128 -3.58 -14.25 -13.85
N VAL A 129 -2.64 -14.90 -14.53
CA VAL A 129 -1.68 -14.23 -15.41
C VAL A 129 -1.81 -14.78 -16.82
N ALA A 130 -2.00 -13.88 -17.79
CA ALA A 130 -1.92 -14.19 -19.20
C ALA A 130 -0.56 -13.74 -19.76
N ILE A 131 0.05 -14.58 -20.58
CA ILE A 131 1.31 -14.32 -21.27
C ILE A 131 1.20 -14.66 -22.75
N ASN A 132 2.12 -14.12 -23.55
CA ASN A 132 2.14 -14.28 -25.02
C ASN A 132 2.90 -15.53 -25.50
N HIS A 133 3.48 -16.30 -24.59
CA HIS A 133 4.18 -17.55 -24.90
C HIS A 133 3.46 -18.75 -24.24
N PRO A 134 3.59 -19.97 -24.81
CA PRO A 134 3.01 -21.15 -24.20
C PRO A 134 3.56 -21.42 -22.78
N VAL A 135 2.67 -21.63 -21.83
CA VAL A 135 3.03 -22.02 -20.45
C VAL A 135 3.46 -23.49 -20.45
N THR A 136 4.73 -23.73 -20.10
CA THR A 136 5.31 -25.08 -19.94
C THR A 136 5.42 -25.45 -18.47
N ASP A 137 5.53 -26.75 -18.17
CA ASP A 137 5.75 -27.21 -16.80
C ASP A 137 7.13 -26.79 -16.27
N GLU A 138 8.12 -26.66 -17.15
CA GLU A 138 9.45 -26.17 -16.80
C GLU A 138 9.39 -24.69 -16.37
N PHE A 139 8.70 -23.85 -17.14
CA PHE A 139 8.44 -22.45 -16.77
C PHE A 139 7.77 -22.35 -15.40
N LEU A 140 6.72 -23.13 -15.15
CA LEU A 140 6.01 -23.10 -13.86
C LEU A 140 6.91 -23.58 -12.70
N ARG A 141 7.72 -24.60 -12.90
CA ARG A 141 8.70 -25.04 -11.90
C ARG A 141 9.76 -23.98 -11.62
N GLY A 142 10.25 -23.29 -12.66
CA GLY A 142 11.18 -22.16 -12.53
C GLY A 142 10.56 -21.03 -11.69
N MET A 143 9.37 -20.59 -12.04
CA MET A 143 8.61 -19.59 -11.30
C MET A 143 8.40 -19.98 -9.82
N ALA A 144 8.04 -21.24 -9.56
CA ALA A 144 7.75 -21.72 -8.20
C ALA A 144 8.99 -21.76 -7.29
N ARG A 145 10.18 -22.02 -7.82
CA ARG A 145 11.43 -22.08 -7.05
C ARG A 145 11.97 -20.71 -6.67
N GLY A 146 11.52 -19.66 -7.35
CA GLY A 146 12.02 -18.30 -7.25
C GLY A 146 12.90 -17.92 -8.43
N VAL A 147 12.81 -16.64 -8.80
CA VAL A 147 13.45 -16.05 -9.98
C VAL A 147 14.31 -14.86 -9.54
N PRO A 148 15.54 -14.70 -10.04
CA PRO A 148 16.36 -13.54 -9.71
C PRO A 148 15.83 -12.28 -10.40
N ILE A 149 15.34 -11.33 -9.58
CA ILE A 149 14.86 -10.01 -10.02
C ILE A 149 15.35 -8.94 -9.01
N HIS A 150 15.56 -7.72 -9.46
CA HIS A 150 15.99 -6.62 -8.58
C HIS A 150 17.19 -6.94 -7.68
N GLY A 151 18.14 -7.77 -8.16
CA GLY A 151 19.34 -8.14 -7.38
C GLY A 151 19.10 -9.15 -6.24
N GLN A 152 17.92 -9.75 -6.17
CA GLN A 152 17.57 -10.78 -5.20
C GLN A 152 16.73 -11.88 -5.84
N THR A 153 16.76 -13.09 -5.28
CA THR A 153 15.87 -14.18 -5.68
C THR A 153 14.53 -14.04 -4.98
N THR A 154 13.42 -14.14 -5.73
CA THR A 154 12.08 -14.09 -5.15
C THR A 154 11.85 -15.28 -4.23
N LEU A 155 10.95 -15.12 -3.26
CA LEU A 155 10.54 -16.25 -2.41
C LEU A 155 9.85 -17.33 -3.25
N PRO A 156 9.97 -18.62 -2.85
CA PRO A 156 9.22 -19.70 -3.46
C PRO A 156 7.71 -19.41 -3.41
N CYS A 157 7.01 -19.85 -4.45
CA CYS A 157 5.58 -19.59 -4.60
C CYS A 157 4.85 -20.79 -5.20
N LYS A 158 3.51 -20.74 -5.12
CA LYS A 158 2.65 -21.77 -5.73
C LYS A 158 2.29 -21.34 -7.15
N THR A 159 2.40 -22.24 -8.11
CA THR A 159 2.01 -21.99 -9.51
C THR A 159 1.09 -23.08 -10.01
N GLY A 160 0.27 -22.77 -11.01
CA GLY A 160 -0.62 -23.74 -11.65
C GLY A 160 -0.97 -23.30 -13.07
N LYS A 161 -1.05 -24.26 -13.98
CA LYS A 161 -1.42 -24.00 -15.37
C LYS A 161 -2.93 -23.74 -15.46
N LEU A 162 -3.33 -22.70 -16.21
CA LEU A 162 -4.73 -22.39 -16.51
C LEU A 162 -5.08 -22.59 -18.00
N GLY A 163 -4.10 -22.93 -18.83
CA GLY A 163 -4.27 -23.11 -20.25
C GLY A 163 -2.95 -22.92 -21.00
N ARG A 164 -3.05 -22.77 -22.32
CA ARG A 164 -1.85 -22.63 -23.15
C ARG A 164 -1.05 -21.36 -22.87
N PHE A 165 -1.73 -20.26 -22.55
CA PHE A 165 -1.14 -18.92 -22.37
C PHE A 165 -1.45 -18.30 -21.03
N GLY A 166 -1.92 -19.09 -20.06
CA GLY A 166 -2.32 -18.61 -18.76
C GLY A 166 -1.83 -19.48 -17.62
N PHE A 167 -1.51 -18.86 -16.50
CA PHE A 167 -1.15 -19.53 -15.27
C PHE A 167 -1.67 -18.79 -14.04
N ARG A 168 -1.81 -19.54 -12.95
CA ARG A 168 -2.13 -19.02 -11.62
C ARG A 168 -0.83 -18.96 -10.82
N ILE A 169 -0.65 -17.90 -10.04
CA ILE A 169 0.46 -17.77 -9.10
C ILE A 169 -0.03 -17.22 -7.77
N VAL A 170 0.48 -17.77 -6.66
CA VAL A 170 0.16 -17.33 -5.31
C VAL A 170 1.44 -16.86 -4.62
N LEU A 171 1.49 -15.58 -4.26
CA LEU A 171 2.64 -14.92 -3.68
C LEU A 171 2.35 -14.45 -2.25
N THR A 172 3.32 -14.57 -1.36
CA THR A 172 3.35 -13.90 -0.05
C THR A 172 4.18 -12.61 -0.09
N GLN A 173 5.06 -12.49 -1.08
CA GLN A 173 5.92 -11.34 -1.35
C GLN A 173 5.24 -10.37 -2.32
N GLY A 174 5.68 -9.11 -2.36
CA GLY A 174 5.15 -8.08 -3.26
C GLY A 174 6.24 -7.10 -3.72
N LEU A 175 7.18 -7.55 -4.55
CA LEU A 175 8.17 -6.68 -5.17
C LEU A 175 7.55 -5.88 -6.33
N ASN A 176 8.17 -4.75 -6.66
CA ASN A 176 7.72 -3.93 -7.79
C ASN A 176 7.71 -4.74 -9.09
N ARG A 177 6.55 -4.79 -9.77
CA ARG A 177 6.32 -5.53 -11.02
C ARG A 177 6.78 -7.00 -10.99
N GLN A 178 6.74 -7.63 -9.81
CA GLN A 178 7.35 -8.95 -9.54
C GLN A 178 6.96 -10.00 -10.58
N ILE A 179 5.67 -10.23 -10.79
CA ILE A 179 5.19 -11.29 -11.70
C ILE A 179 5.63 -11.03 -13.14
N ARG A 180 5.58 -9.77 -13.60
CA ARG A 180 6.01 -9.37 -14.94
C ARG A 180 7.49 -9.63 -15.16
N LEU A 181 8.32 -9.32 -14.17
CA LEU A 181 9.77 -9.53 -14.24
C LEU A 181 10.13 -11.02 -14.14
N MET A 182 9.45 -11.76 -13.26
CA MET A 182 9.63 -13.21 -13.17
C MET A 182 9.26 -13.92 -14.47
N ALA A 183 8.19 -13.47 -15.14
CA ALA A 183 7.74 -14.07 -16.39
C ALA A 183 8.59 -13.66 -17.63
N ALA A 184 9.36 -12.59 -17.53
CA ALA A 184 10.25 -12.11 -18.58
C ALA A 184 11.68 -12.67 -18.49
N HIS A 185 12.03 -13.33 -17.36
CA HIS A 185 13.34 -13.95 -17.10
C HIS A 185 13.45 -15.30 -17.80
#